data_6a0c0dd55382d6249ea2b62d3cdbb7db
#
_entry.id   6a0c0dd55382d6249ea2b62d3cdbb7db
#
_cell.length_a   1.000
_cell.length_b   1.000
_cell.length_c   1.000
_cell.angle_alpha   90.00
_cell.angle_beta   90.00
_cell.angle_gamma   90.00
#
_symmetry.space_group_name_H-M   'P 1'
#
loop_
_entity.id
_entity.type
_entity.pdbx_description
1 polymer ?
#
loop_
_entity_poly.entity_id
_entity_poly.type
_entity_poly.pdbx_seq_one_letter_code
_entity_poly.pdbx_strand_id
1 'polypeptide(L)'
;MDSKVSLLMDRAENEIFAAKALKKLSEEEQLKKEFEFPNSVSFYSSVISHSYYAIFYSAKAYLISKNIPLKSTQGQHQQVYFEFRKLVEKGIVEKELLKIYEEIMGRAEALRDILKTERVKRTNFTYETIPQANKEPAEDSLNNALFFISHIKEFIRE
;
A
#
# COMPACT_ATOMS: atom_id res chain seq x y z
N MET A 1 -10.16 -22.34 2.78
CA MET A 1 -9.90 -20.92 3.12
C MET A 1 -11.23 -20.24 3.41
N ASP A 2 -11.29 -19.51 4.50
CA ASP A 2 -12.48 -18.70 4.84
C ASP A 2 -12.75 -17.71 3.69
N SER A 3 -14.03 -17.57 3.32
CA SER A 3 -14.46 -16.67 2.23
C SER A 3 -14.04 -15.22 2.47
N LYS A 4 -14.01 -14.76 3.73
CA LYS A 4 -13.56 -13.42 4.12
C LYS A 4 -12.06 -13.25 3.90
N VAL A 5 -11.25 -14.25 4.21
CA VAL A 5 -9.81 -14.25 3.96
C VAL A 5 -9.54 -14.18 2.45
N SER A 6 -10.23 -15.02 1.67
CA SER A 6 -10.12 -15.00 0.21
C SER A 6 -10.46 -13.62 -0.36
N LEU A 7 -11.58 -13.04 0.04
CA LEU A 7 -12.00 -11.72 -0.42
C LEU A 7 -10.98 -10.62 -0.13
N LEU A 8 -10.37 -10.66 1.06
CA LEU A 8 -9.33 -9.67 1.43
C LEU A 8 -8.05 -9.86 0.64
N MET A 9 -7.66 -11.10 0.34
CA MET A 9 -6.51 -11.37 -0.51
C MET A 9 -6.77 -10.93 -1.96
N ASP A 10 -7.97 -11.16 -2.49
CA ASP A 10 -8.37 -10.65 -3.81
C ASP A 10 -8.31 -9.12 -3.88
N ARG A 11 -8.75 -8.44 -2.81
CA ARG A 11 -8.62 -6.98 -2.71
C ARG A 11 -7.16 -6.54 -2.70
N ALA A 12 -6.31 -7.22 -1.95
CA ALA A 12 -4.87 -6.91 -1.93
C ALA A 12 -4.26 -7.04 -3.34
N GLU A 13 -4.61 -8.08 -4.06
CA GLU A 13 -4.16 -8.26 -5.45
C GLU A 13 -4.69 -7.18 -6.39
N ASN A 14 -5.94 -6.79 -6.26
CA ASN A 14 -6.53 -5.70 -7.04
C ASN A 14 -5.80 -4.38 -6.81
N GLU A 15 -5.39 -4.09 -5.58
CA GLU A 15 -4.56 -2.91 -5.28
C GLU A 15 -3.20 -2.97 -6.00
N ILE A 16 -2.59 -4.16 -6.07
CA ILE A 16 -1.34 -4.35 -6.83
C ILE A 16 -1.57 -4.12 -8.34
N PHE A 17 -2.67 -4.63 -8.91
CA PHE A 17 -2.98 -4.39 -10.32
C PHE A 17 -3.18 -2.91 -10.61
N ALA A 18 -3.88 -2.19 -9.73
CA ALA A 18 -4.04 -0.75 -9.83
C ALA A 18 -2.68 -0.01 -9.76
N ALA A 19 -1.83 -0.38 -8.82
CA ALA A 19 -0.49 0.20 -8.69
C ALA A 19 0.37 -0.03 -9.95
N LYS A 20 0.36 -1.25 -10.49
CA LYS A 20 1.07 -1.59 -11.74
C LYS A 20 0.57 -0.78 -12.93
N ALA A 21 -0.74 -0.66 -13.09
CA ALA A 21 -1.36 0.09 -14.18
C ALA A 21 -1.00 1.57 -14.09
N LEU A 22 -1.10 2.17 -12.92
CA LEU A 22 -0.79 3.59 -12.69
C LEU A 22 0.71 3.87 -12.86
N LYS A 23 1.58 2.95 -12.44
CA LYS A 23 3.02 3.06 -12.70
C LYS A 23 3.31 3.07 -14.18
N LYS A 24 2.74 2.14 -14.93
CA LYS A 24 2.91 2.04 -16.38
C LYS A 24 2.39 3.29 -17.10
N LEU A 25 1.20 3.79 -16.72
CA LEU A 25 0.66 5.06 -17.24
C LEU A 25 1.56 6.26 -16.92
N SER A 26 2.28 6.24 -15.81
CA SER A 26 3.20 7.31 -15.44
C SER A 26 4.48 7.32 -16.28
N GLU A 27 4.87 6.18 -16.86
CA GLU A 27 6.16 5.99 -17.52
C GLU A 27 6.06 5.92 -19.04
N GLU A 28 4.98 5.37 -19.61
CA GLU A 28 4.84 5.13 -21.04
C GLU A 28 4.10 6.26 -21.78
N GLU A 29 4.81 7.01 -22.62
CA GLU A 29 4.23 8.11 -23.41
C GLU A 29 3.12 7.62 -24.35
N GLN A 30 3.28 6.45 -24.95
CA GLN A 30 2.27 5.91 -25.87
C GLN A 30 0.94 5.63 -25.16
N LEU A 31 0.97 5.09 -23.94
CA LEU A 31 -0.23 4.89 -23.14
C LEU A 31 -0.88 6.21 -22.75
N LYS A 32 -0.09 7.21 -22.37
CA LYS A 32 -0.62 8.56 -22.08
C LYS A 32 -1.36 9.14 -23.27
N LYS A 33 -0.82 8.97 -24.48
CA LYS A 33 -1.49 9.41 -25.73
C LYS A 33 -2.80 8.67 -25.97
N GLU A 34 -2.82 7.35 -25.77
CA GLU A 34 -4.04 6.54 -25.93
C GLU A 34 -5.15 6.98 -24.98
N PHE A 35 -4.79 7.39 -23.75
CA PHE A 35 -5.72 7.93 -22.75
C PHE A 35 -5.96 9.44 -22.88
N GLU A 36 -5.36 10.09 -23.86
CA GLU A 36 -5.43 11.54 -24.04
C GLU A 36 -4.91 12.35 -22.85
N PHE A 37 -3.89 11.83 -22.15
CA PHE A 37 -3.25 12.48 -21.03
C PHE A 37 -2.05 13.32 -21.47
N PRO A 38 -1.80 14.48 -20.81
CA PRO A 38 -0.55 15.21 -21.01
C PRO A 38 0.67 14.36 -20.62
N ASN A 39 1.81 14.54 -21.30
CA ASN A 39 3.05 13.83 -20.98
C ASN A 39 3.56 14.08 -19.55
N SER A 40 3.20 15.22 -18.96
CA SER A 40 3.58 15.59 -17.58
C SER A 40 2.82 14.83 -16.50
N VAL A 41 1.75 14.12 -16.85
CA VAL A 41 0.94 13.39 -15.85
C VAL A 41 1.72 12.21 -15.29
N SER A 42 1.72 12.10 -13.96
CA SER A 42 2.24 10.93 -13.26
C SER A 42 1.32 10.56 -12.09
N PHE A 43 1.33 9.27 -11.74
CA PHE A 43 0.48 8.71 -10.69
C PHE A 43 1.28 8.03 -9.58
N TYR A 44 2.54 8.42 -9.38
CA TYR A 44 3.43 7.77 -8.43
C TYR A 44 2.94 7.82 -6.98
N SER A 45 2.29 8.92 -6.58
CA SER A 45 1.65 9.00 -5.27
C SER A 45 0.54 7.95 -5.09
N SER A 46 -0.25 7.73 -6.13
CA SER A 46 -1.29 6.68 -6.13
C SER A 46 -0.69 5.28 -6.14
N VAL A 47 0.44 5.06 -6.80
CA VAL A 47 1.19 3.79 -6.74
C VAL A 47 1.59 3.47 -5.29
N ILE A 48 2.09 4.44 -4.55
CA ILE A 48 2.44 4.28 -3.13
C ILE A 48 1.20 3.97 -2.29
N SER A 49 0.11 4.70 -2.49
CA SER A 49 -1.14 4.49 -1.75
C SER A 49 -1.74 3.10 -2.00
N HIS A 50 -1.80 2.66 -3.25
CA HIS A 50 -2.28 1.31 -3.59
C HIS A 50 -1.36 0.22 -3.05
N SER A 51 -0.05 0.42 -3.05
CA SER A 51 0.92 -0.50 -2.43
C SER A 51 0.67 -0.62 -0.92
N TYR A 52 0.38 0.48 -0.23
CA TYR A 52 0.02 0.47 1.18
C TYR A 52 -1.30 -0.30 1.43
N TYR A 53 -2.34 -0.04 0.66
CA TYR A 53 -3.61 -0.75 0.81
C TYR A 53 -3.47 -2.26 0.55
N ALA A 54 -2.63 -2.64 -0.40
CA ALA A 54 -2.33 -4.05 -0.66
C ALA A 54 -1.71 -4.73 0.58
N ILE A 55 -0.76 -4.08 1.24
CA ILE A 55 -0.18 -4.56 2.50
C ILE A 55 -1.25 -4.63 3.60
N PHE A 56 -2.05 -3.59 3.76
CA PHE A 56 -3.11 -3.54 4.76
C PHE A 56 -4.12 -4.68 4.60
N TYR A 57 -4.64 -4.91 3.39
CA TYR A 57 -5.62 -5.96 3.17
C TYR A 57 -5.03 -7.36 3.35
N SER A 58 -3.81 -7.59 2.91
CA SER A 58 -3.15 -8.89 3.11
C SER A 58 -2.82 -9.16 4.58
N ALA A 59 -2.32 -8.17 5.31
CA ALA A 59 -2.10 -8.29 6.75
C ALA A 59 -3.40 -8.57 7.50
N LYS A 60 -4.49 -7.88 7.15
CA LYS A 60 -5.82 -8.12 7.72
C LYS A 60 -6.32 -9.53 7.41
N ALA A 61 -6.14 -10.02 6.19
CA ALA A 61 -6.48 -11.38 5.81
C ALA A 61 -5.73 -12.41 6.69
N TYR A 62 -4.45 -12.19 6.90
CA TYR A 62 -3.62 -13.04 7.75
C TYR A 62 -4.09 -13.06 9.21
N LEU A 63 -4.37 -11.90 9.79
CA LEU A 63 -4.90 -11.82 11.16
C LEU A 63 -6.21 -12.60 11.32
N ILE A 64 -7.12 -12.46 10.35
CA ILE A 64 -8.39 -13.20 10.36
C ILE A 64 -8.16 -14.70 10.21
N SER A 65 -7.23 -15.14 9.34
CA SER A 65 -6.89 -16.55 9.19
C SER A 65 -6.35 -17.20 10.47
N LYS A 66 -5.74 -16.40 11.33
CA LYS A 66 -5.26 -16.83 12.65
C LYS A 66 -6.25 -16.59 13.79
N ASN A 67 -7.51 -16.26 13.46
CA ASN A 67 -8.59 -15.96 14.41
C ASN A 67 -8.27 -14.82 15.40
N ILE A 68 -7.49 -13.85 14.97
CA ILE A 68 -7.17 -12.66 15.77
C ILE A 68 -8.32 -11.65 15.61
N PRO A 69 -9.03 -11.30 16.69
CA PRO A 69 -10.18 -10.40 16.59
C PRO A 69 -9.74 -8.96 16.32
N LEU A 70 -10.46 -8.29 15.42
CA LEU A 70 -10.37 -6.85 15.20
C LEU A 70 -11.61 -6.20 15.82
N LYS A 71 -11.43 -5.47 16.89
CA LYS A 71 -12.49 -5.05 17.82
C LYS A 71 -13.40 -3.93 17.33
N SER A 72 -13.06 -3.20 16.27
CA SER A 72 -13.82 -2.02 15.84
C SER A 72 -13.76 -1.84 14.34
N THR A 73 -14.82 -1.28 13.73
CA THR A 73 -14.83 -0.82 12.33
C THR A 73 -14.09 0.51 12.16
N GLN A 74 -13.97 1.30 13.23
CA GLN A 74 -13.19 2.54 13.26
C GLN A 74 -11.73 2.26 13.65
N GLY A 75 -10.80 2.96 13.01
CA GLY A 75 -9.38 2.82 13.29
C GLY A 75 -8.80 1.47 12.90
N GLN A 76 -9.40 0.75 11.95
CA GLN A 76 -8.93 -0.58 11.54
C GLN A 76 -7.49 -0.58 11.01
N HIS A 77 -7.05 0.49 10.34
CA HIS A 77 -5.68 0.60 9.87
C HIS A 77 -4.67 0.50 11.02
N GLN A 78 -4.92 1.21 12.10
CA GLN A 78 -4.07 1.13 13.30
C GLN A 78 -4.17 -0.22 14.00
N GLN A 79 -5.38 -0.78 14.13
CA GLN A 79 -5.57 -2.08 14.76
C GLN A 79 -4.84 -3.20 14.02
N VAL A 80 -4.97 -3.24 12.69
CA VAL A 80 -4.27 -4.23 11.85
C VAL A 80 -2.77 -4.10 12.02
N TYR A 81 -2.25 -2.88 11.97
CA TYR A 81 -0.83 -2.64 12.19
C TYR A 81 -0.36 -3.12 13.57
N PHE A 82 -1.03 -2.75 14.65
CA PHE A 82 -0.65 -3.14 16.00
C PHE A 82 -0.75 -4.65 16.24
N GLU A 83 -1.79 -5.29 15.76
CA GLU A 83 -1.92 -6.75 15.89
C GLU A 83 -0.86 -7.49 15.07
N PHE A 84 -0.57 -7.01 13.86
CA PHE A 84 0.51 -7.55 13.04
C PHE A 84 1.88 -7.38 13.71
N ARG A 85 2.17 -6.21 14.26
CA ARG A 85 3.38 -5.93 15.01
C ARG A 85 3.55 -6.88 16.20
N LYS A 86 2.49 -7.16 16.94
CA LYS A 86 2.54 -8.13 18.07
C LYS A 86 2.98 -9.51 17.61
N LEU A 87 2.54 -9.97 16.44
CA LEU A 87 2.96 -11.26 15.88
C LEU A 87 4.46 -11.27 15.56
N VAL A 88 4.99 -10.17 15.07
CA VAL A 88 6.43 -10.01 14.83
C VAL A 88 7.21 -10.01 16.16
N GLU A 89 6.73 -9.28 17.16
CA GLU A 89 7.33 -9.24 18.50
C GLU A 89 7.36 -10.62 19.17
N LYS A 90 6.36 -11.46 18.89
CA LYS A 90 6.30 -12.85 19.38
C LYS A 90 7.15 -13.83 18.53
N GLY A 91 7.79 -13.36 17.47
CA GLY A 91 8.58 -14.19 16.58
C GLY A 91 7.77 -15.10 15.64
N ILE A 92 6.45 -14.85 15.50
CA ILE A 92 5.55 -15.61 14.63
C ILE A 92 5.69 -15.16 13.17
N VAL A 93 5.94 -13.87 12.97
CA VAL A 93 6.14 -13.24 11.66
C VAL A 93 7.52 -12.60 11.60
N GLU A 94 8.14 -12.65 10.44
CA GLU A 94 9.49 -12.11 10.22
C GLU A 94 9.54 -10.58 10.37
N LYS A 95 10.61 -10.08 10.98
CA LYS A 95 10.85 -8.64 11.20
C LYS A 95 10.91 -7.83 9.90
N GLU A 96 11.37 -8.45 8.81
CA GLU A 96 11.46 -7.80 7.50
C GLU A 96 10.09 -7.36 6.98
N LEU A 97 9.04 -8.16 7.20
CA LEU A 97 7.68 -7.80 6.80
C LEU A 97 7.16 -6.60 7.57
N LEU A 98 7.45 -6.49 8.87
CA LEU A 98 7.09 -5.31 9.64
C LEU A 98 7.82 -4.06 9.15
N LYS A 99 9.11 -4.18 8.85
CA LYS A 99 9.90 -3.08 8.30
C LYS A 99 9.30 -2.56 6.99
N ILE A 100 8.92 -3.44 6.08
CA ILE A 100 8.23 -3.08 4.83
C ILE A 100 6.92 -2.36 5.13
N TYR A 101 6.11 -2.91 6.02
CA TYR A 101 4.83 -2.32 6.41
C TYR A 101 5.00 -0.89 6.92
N GLU A 102 5.94 -0.68 7.84
CA GLU A 102 6.21 0.62 8.45
C GLU A 102 6.75 1.65 7.44
N GLU A 103 7.64 1.25 6.55
CA GLU A 103 8.17 2.13 5.50
C GLU A 103 7.08 2.64 4.55
N ILE A 104 6.24 1.74 4.05
CA ILE A 104 5.20 2.10 3.09
C ILE A 104 4.06 2.85 3.78
N MET A 105 3.69 2.47 4.99
CA MET A 105 2.73 3.20 5.82
C MET A 105 3.20 4.63 6.08
N GLY A 106 4.46 4.81 6.43
CA GLY A 106 5.06 6.13 6.64
C GLY A 106 5.04 7.02 5.39
N ARG A 107 5.33 6.44 4.22
CA ARG A 107 5.24 7.16 2.93
C ARG A 107 3.80 7.59 2.62
N ALA A 108 2.84 6.71 2.82
CA ALA A 108 1.42 7.01 2.59
C ALA A 108 0.90 8.09 3.55
N GLU A 109 1.28 8.04 4.82
CA GLU A 109 0.94 9.07 5.82
C GLU A 109 1.57 10.43 5.48
N ALA A 110 2.83 10.45 5.07
CA ALA A 110 3.53 11.67 4.65
C ALA A 110 2.81 12.35 3.48
N LEU A 111 2.36 11.59 2.49
CA LEU A 111 1.59 12.12 1.36
C LEU A 111 0.26 12.72 1.79
N ARG A 112 -0.46 12.09 2.70
CA ARG A 112 -1.72 12.62 3.26
C ARG A 112 -1.51 13.92 4.02
N ASP A 113 -0.45 14.00 4.83
CA ASP A 113 -0.13 15.19 5.61
C ASP A 113 0.25 16.37 4.72
N ILE A 114 1.00 16.13 3.66
CA ILE A 114 1.32 17.15 2.64
C ILE A 114 0.05 17.67 1.98
N LEU A 115 -0.85 16.77 1.56
CA LEU A 115 -2.13 17.17 0.94
C LEU A 115 -3.00 17.99 1.89
N LYS A 116 -3.06 17.67 3.18
CA LYS A 116 -3.75 18.46 4.20
C LYS A 116 -3.15 19.85 4.32
N THR A 117 -1.83 19.95 4.39
CA THR A 117 -1.11 21.22 4.50
C THR A 117 -1.36 22.10 3.28
N GLU A 118 -1.28 21.56 2.09
CA GLU A 118 -1.55 22.27 0.84
C GLU A 118 -3.02 22.72 0.73
N ARG A 119 -3.95 21.88 1.16
CA ARG A 119 -5.38 22.23 1.19
C ARG A 119 -5.65 23.43 2.10
N VAL A 120 -4.97 23.52 3.23
CA VAL A 120 -5.09 24.65 4.19
C VAL A 120 -4.41 25.90 3.67
N LYS A 121 -3.22 25.78 3.07
CA LYS A 121 -2.41 26.92 2.62
C LYS A 121 -2.80 27.47 1.25
N ARG A 122 -3.61 26.74 0.47
CA ARG A 122 -3.98 27.10 -0.93
C ARG A 122 -2.76 27.36 -1.82
N THR A 123 -1.65 26.70 -1.56
CA THR A 123 -0.45 26.81 -2.37
C THR A 123 -0.50 25.89 -3.58
N ASN A 124 0.13 26.31 -4.69
CA ASN A 124 0.24 25.47 -5.89
C ASN A 124 1.06 24.21 -5.58
N PHE A 125 0.39 23.08 -5.66
CA PHE A 125 0.97 21.78 -5.42
C PHE A 125 1.61 21.25 -6.70
N THR A 126 2.93 21.07 -6.70
CA THR A 126 3.63 20.39 -7.78
C THR A 126 4.24 19.10 -7.27
N TYR A 127 4.10 18.01 -8.02
CA TYR A 127 4.68 16.70 -7.66
C TYR A 127 6.19 16.76 -7.47
N GLU A 128 6.88 17.69 -8.13
CA GLU A 128 8.31 17.90 -8.01
C GLU A 128 8.77 18.27 -6.60
N THR A 129 7.88 18.89 -5.80
CA THR A 129 8.17 19.30 -4.42
C THR A 129 7.97 18.20 -3.39
N ILE A 130 7.50 17.01 -3.80
CA ILE A 130 7.24 15.87 -2.92
C ILE A 130 8.16 14.70 -3.31
N PRO A 131 9.31 14.54 -2.66
CA PRO A 131 10.20 13.42 -2.95
C PRO A 131 9.54 12.05 -2.85
N GLN A 132 8.58 11.88 -1.93
CA GLN A 132 7.83 10.65 -1.73
C GLN A 132 6.90 10.29 -2.89
N ALA A 133 6.55 11.26 -3.74
CA ALA A 133 5.71 11.04 -4.92
C ALA A 133 6.52 10.76 -6.19
N ASN A 134 7.83 10.61 -6.10
CA ASN A 134 8.71 10.34 -7.22
C ASN A 134 8.71 8.85 -7.62
N LYS A 135 9.26 8.58 -8.79
CA LYS A 135 9.34 7.24 -9.38
C LYS A 135 10.01 6.22 -8.46
N GLU A 136 11.17 6.54 -7.90
CA GLU A 136 11.94 5.61 -7.04
C GLU A 136 11.18 5.12 -5.82
N PRO A 137 10.61 5.99 -4.96
CA PRO A 137 9.79 5.55 -3.84
C PRO A 137 8.55 4.74 -4.27
N ALA A 138 7.97 5.06 -5.43
CA ALA A 138 6.82 4.32 -5.96
C ALA A 138 7.22 2.90 -6.40
N GLU A 139 8.31 2.74 -7.15
CA GLU A 139 8.85 1.44 -7.55
C GLU A 139 9.20 0.58 -6.34
N ASP A 140 9.92 1.16 -5.38
CA ASP A 140 10.31 0.48 -4.14
C ASP A 140 9.08 0.02 -3.35
N SER A 141 8.08 0.88 -3.22
CA SER A 141 6.83 0.56 -2.52
C SER A 141 6.08 -0.60 -3.19
N LEU A 142 5.97 -0.57 -4.51
CA LEU A 142 5.31 -1.65 -5.26
C LEU A 142 6.06 -2.98 -5.15
N ASN A 143 7.37 -2.98 -5.33
CA ASN A 143 8.20 -4.19 -5.21
C ASN A 143 8.12 -4.79 -3.81
N ASN A 144 8.19 -3.96 -2.79
CA ASN A 144 8.07 -4.39 -1.40
C ASN A 144 6.67 -4.89 -1.04
N ALA A 145 5.62 -4.28 -1.60
CA ALA A 145 4.26 -4.77 -1.43
C ALA A 145 4.06 -6.15 -2.08
N LEU A 146 4.62 -6.38 -3.27
CA LEU A 146 4.62 -7.69 -3.93
C LEU A 146 5.32 -8.75 -3.08
N PHE A 147 6.49 -8.44 -2.54
CA PHE A 147 7.22 -9.32 -1.63
C PHE A 147 6.38 -9.65 -0.38
N PHE A 148 5.82 -8.63 0.26
CA PHE A 148 4.98 -8.79 1.44
C PHE A 148 3.79 -9.71 1.18
N ILE A 149 3.03 -9.47 0.11
CA ILE A 149 1.84 -10.27 -0.23
C ILE A 149 2.21 -11.72 -0.52
N SER A 150 3.31 -11.96 -1.22
CA SER A 150 3.74 -13.34 -1.52
C SER A 150 4.00 -14.15 -0.26
N HIS A 151 4.67 -13.55 0.73
CA HIS A 151 4.93 -14.19 2.02
C HIS A 151 3.64 -14.40 2.84
N ILE A 152 2.76 -13.42 2.84
CA ILE A 152 1.46 -13.57 3.52
C ILE A 152 0.64 -14.72 2.90
N LYS A 153 0.65 -14.87 1.59
CA LYS A 153 -0.03 -16.00 0.92
C LYS A 153 0.50 -17.36 1.37
N GLU A 154 1.81 -17.48 1.53
CA GLU A 154 2.43 -18.70 2.04
C GLU A 154 1.97 -19.00 3.46
N PHE A 155 2.03 -18.02 4.36
CA PHE A 155 1.61 -18.16 5.75
C PHE A 155 0.12 -18.49 5.95
N ILE A 156 -0.75 -18.05 5.04
CA ILE A 156 -2.18 -18.36 5.08
C ILE A 156 -2.44 -19.83 4.69
N ARG A 157 -1.61 -20.39 3.80
CA ARG A 157 -1.74 -21.77 3.33
C ARG A 157 -1.24 -22.81 4.34
N GLU A 158 -0.35 -22.41 5.24
CA GLU A 158 0.13 -23.23 6.35
C GLU A 158 -0.91 -23.34 7.48
#